data_fde4474106123c870472b452f13e6a54
#
_entry.id   fde4474106123c870472b452f13e6a54
#
_cell.length_a   1.000
_cell.length_b   1.000
_cell.length_c   1.000
_cell.angle_alpha   90.00
_cell.angle_beta   90.00
_cell.angle_gamma   90.00
#
_symmetry.space_group_name_H-M   'P 1'
#
loop_
_entity.id
_entity.type
_entity.pdbx_description
1 polymer ?
#
loop_
_entity_poly.entity_id
_entity_poly.type
_entity_poly.pdbx_seq_one_letter_code
_entity_poly.pdbx_strand_id
1 'polypeptide(L)'
;MIVLSCNNLNKSFGIDSILENVNFTVNEYDKIGIIGVNGTGKTTLFKIISGIYGYDSGDIYTSKDCEIGYLEQNTNFHSENTILEEVLEVFKDVIEMEKYLRDLEHKISEESSNTNSTTLEKLMNEYSNKLEAFSDMNGYGYKSEAKGVLKGLGFSDEDMDKPISILSGGEKTRVLLGKLLLKKPTLLLLDEPTNHLDSEAIEWLEVFLKQYKGTVILISHDRYFLDQVVNRIFEIHNKKLKTYNGNYSDFIKASAIEKELELKKFEDQQKDIKKQEESIERLKAFGREKHLKRARSKEKALAKVDVLDKPEAYRKKAKIEFNPSVTSGNDVLQLRDISMGYGERILFKDLNLDIYRGEKVALIGANGIGKSTLFKIIMNEITPLSGDIKFGTNVNVSYFHQEQKTLNLDNTIIDEIWEDNKQLTQTSLRTMLGAFLFEGEEVFKKISTLSGGERARVAILKLILSNANLLLLDEPTNHLDIDSKEVLEEALSSYTGTIFTISHDRYFLNTVVDKVLVLDENGITEYLGNYDYYIEKKKQVQEMNTVEVIEEKTKTQLKEERRKEREQREAEKKNRVKRQNIEKEIEETEAKIEEMDVLLCQEEVYSNPEKSKDVSLQKASLEEKLSALYEEWESLM
;
A
#
# COMPACT_ATOMS: atom_id res chain seq x y z
N MET A 1 10.41 -24.33 -5.28
CA MET A 1 9.52 -25.47 -4.91
C MET A 1 8.13 -24.90 -4.62
N ILE A 2 7.02 -25.70 -4.79
CA ILE A 2 5.68 -25.22 -4.44
C ILE A 2 5.48 -25.39 -2.94
N VAL A 3 5.14 -24.29 -2.26
CA VAL A 3 4.85 -24.27 -0.80
C VAL A 3 3.36 -24.47 -0.55
N LEU A 4 2.50 -23.85 -1.39
CA LEU A 4 1.05 -23.92 -1.28
C LEU A 4 0.43 -23.99 -2.67
N SER A 5 -0.55 -24.87 -2.88
CA SER A 5 -1.37 -24.93 -4.09
C SER A 5 -2.84 -25.04 -3.72
N CYS A 6 -3.66 -24.28 -4.40
CA CYS A 6 -5.11 -24.27 -4.23
C CYS A 6 -5.78 -24.55 -5.58
N ASN A 7 -6.69 -25.53 -5.62
CA ASN A 7 -7.36 -25.93 -6.83
C ASN A 7 -8.88 -25.96 -6.63
N ASN A 8 -9.60 -25.20 -7.47
CA ASN A 8 -11.06 -25.11 -7.52
C ASN A 8 -11.72 -24.88 -6.15
N LEU A 9 -11.11 -24.02 -5.33
CA LEU A 9 -11.59 -23.73 -3.99
C LEU A 9 -12.89 -22.93 -4.06
N ASN A 10 -13.90 -23.41 -3.32
CA ASN A 10 -15.19 -22.74 -3.18
C ASN A 10 -15.51 -22.58 -1.69
N LYS A 11 -16.07 -21.41 -1.35
CA LYS A 11 -16.53 -21.09 0.02
C LYS A 11 -17.76 -20.21 -0.02
N SER A 12 -18.77 -20.62 0.77
CA SER A 12 -20.01 -19.88 0.98
C SER A 12 -20.31 -19.74 2.47
N PHE A 13 -21.05 -18.71 2.83
CA PHE A 13 -21.68 -18.56 4.15
C PHE A 13 -23.19 -18.48 3.97
N GLY A 14 -23.88 -19.54 4.34
CA GLY A 14 -25.31 -19.69 4.08
C GLY A 14 -25.60 -19.72 2.58
N ILE A 15 -26.34 -18.73 2.08
CA ILE A 15 -26.68 -18.60 0.64
C ILE A 15 -25.66 -17.74 -0.14
N ASP A 16 -24.80 -17.02 0.56
CA ASP A 16 -23.85 -16.09 -0.06
C ASP A 16 -22.53 -16.79 -0.37
N SER A 17 -22.24 -16.97 -1.65
CA SER A 17 -20.94 -17.43 -2.11
C SER A 17 -19.91 -16.30 -2.00
N ILE A 18 -18.74 -16.60 -1.42
CA ILE A 18 -17.64 -15.64 -1.21
C ILE A 18 -16.48 -15.92 -2.17
N LEU A 19 -16.14 -17.19 -2.37
CA LEU A 19 -15.06 -17.60 -3.27
C LEU A 19 -15.58 -18.69 -4.20
N GLU A 20 -15.33 -18.53 -5.51
CA GLU A 20 -15.78 -19.45 -6.55
C GLU A 20 -14.61 -19.86 -7.47
N ASN A 21 -14.33 -21.17 -7.52
CA ASN A 21 -13.30 -21.75 -8.40
C ASN A 21 -11.93 -21.04 -8.29
N VAL A 22 -11.50 -20.76 -7.07
CA VAL A 22 -10.21 -20.10 -6.82
C VAL A 22 -9.07 -21.08 -7.06
N ASN A 23 -8.14 -20.69 -7.94
CA ASN A 23 -6.97 -21.48 -8.33
C ASN A 23 -5.72 -20.61 -8.25
N PHE A 24 -4.70 -21.05 -7.50
CA PHE A 24 -3.39 -20.40 -7.46
C PHE A 24 -2.31 -21.35 -6.94
N THR A 25 -1.06 -20.98 -7.21
CA THR A 25 0.13 -21.64 -6.69
C THR A 25 1.10 -20.63 -6.10
N VAL A 26 1.71 -21.01 -4.99
CA VAL A 26 2.70 -20.20 -4.26
C VAL A 26 4.01 -20.96 -4.22
N ASN A 27 5.08 -20.33 -4.66
CA ASN A 27 6.41 -20.90 -4.65
C ASN A 27 7.22 -20.42 -3.45
N GLU A 28 8.34 -21.09 -3.17
CA GLU A 28 9.32 -20.62 -2.19
C GLU A 28 9.80 -19.21 -2.53
N TYR A 29 9.96 -18.40 -1.51
CA TYR A 29 10.42 -17.00 -1.58
C TYR A 29 9.47 -16.04 -2.31
N ASP A 30 8.29 -16.51 -2.75
CA ASP A 30 7.27 -15.59 -3.29
C ASP A 30 6.86 -14.58 -2.21
N LYS A 31 6.71 -13.31 -2.64
CA LYS A 31 6.15 -12.23 -1.84
C LYS A 31 4.87 -11.78 -2.53
N ILE A 32 3.72 -12.23 -2.03
CA ILE A 32 2.43 -12.09 -2.71
C ILE A 32 1.56 -11.09 -1.96
N GLY A 33 1.03 -10.11 -2.70
CA GLY A 33 0.00 -9.20 -2.19
C GLY A 33 -1.39 -9.66 -2.62
N ILE A 34 -2.33 -9.77 -1.68
CA ILE A 34 -3.75 -10.01 -1.99
C ILE A 34 -4.49 -8.69 -1.92
N ILE A 35 -5.14 -8.33 -3.03
CA ILE A 35 -5.92 -7.10 -3.16
C ILE A 35 -7.37 -7.40 -3.57
N GLY A 36 -8.25 -6.45 -3.36
CA GLY A 36 -9.67 -6.52 -3.70
C GLY A 36 -10.51 -5.63 -2.77
N VAL A 37 -11.72 -5.33 -3.17
CA VAL A 37 -12.67 -4.52 -2.39
C VAL A 37 -12.94 -5.16 -1.02
N ASN A 38 -13.36 -4.38 -0.04
CA ASN A 38 -13.75 -4.92 1.26
C ASN A 38 -14.93 -5.88 1.13
N GLY A 39 -14.86 -7.02 1.86
CA GLY A 39 -15.88 -8.06 1.80
C GLY A 39 -15.70 -9.09 0.67
N THR A 40 -14.70 -8.99 -0.20
CA THR A 40 -14.45 -9.96 -1.29
C THR A 40 -13.89 -11.31 -0.85
N GLY A 41 -13.63 -11.49 0.45
CA GLY A 41 -13.17 -12.78 1.00
C GLY A 41 -11.66 -12.91 1.19
N LYS A 42 -10.90 -11.82 1.18
CA LYS A 42 -9.43 -11.82 1.44
C LYS A 42 -9.08 -12.50 2.75
N THR A 43 -9.59 -12.00 3.87
CA THR A 43 -9.41 -12.58 5.21
C THR A 43 -9.99 -14.00 5.32
N THR A 44 -11.10 -14.28 4.62
CA THR A 44 -11.69 -15.63 4.55
C THR A 44 -10.71 -16.62 3.91
N LEU A 45 -10.05 -16.21 2.83
CA LEU A 45 -9.01 -17.03 2.19
C LEU A 45 -7.85 -17.31 3.13
N PHE A 46 -7.38 -16.31 3.90
CA PHE A 46 -6.34 -16.50 4.92
C PHE A 46 -6.77 -17.48 6.01
N LYS A 47 -7.99 -17.36 6.53
CA LYS A 47 -8.55 -18.27 7.53
C LYS A 47 -8.71 -19.70 7.02
N ILE A 48 -8.95 -19.87 5.73
CA ILE A 48 -8.99 -21.20 5.10
C ILE A 48 -7.56 -21.77 4.96
N ILE A 49 -6.60 -20.97 4.49
CA ILE A 49 -5.19 -21.41 4.34
C ILE A 49 -4.60 -21.78 5.71
N SER A 50 -4.90 -21.00 6.75
CA SER A 50 -4.44 -21.26 8.14
C SER A 50 -5.19 -22.41 8.83
N GLY A 51 -6.22 -22.98 8.20
CA GLY A 51 -7.01 -24.09 8.76
C GLY A 51 -8.05 -23.67 9.80
N ILE A 52 -8.27 -22.36 10.03
CA ILE A 52 -9.28 -21.85 10.96
C ILE A 52 -10.69 -22.07 10.40
N TYR A 53 -10.88 -21.87 9.08
CA TYR A 53 -12.14 -22.12 8.40
C TYR A 53 -12.04 -23.33 7.47
N GLY A 54 -13.08 -24.17 7.46
CA GLY A 54 -13.27 -25.17 6.42
C GLY A 54 -13.77 -24.53 5.12
N TYR A 55 -13.61 -25.22 4.01
CA TYR A 55 -14.10 -24.86 2.67
C TYR A 55 -15.16 -25.87 2.18
N ASP A 56 -15.96 -25.49 1.18
CA ASP A 56 -17.11 -26.29 0.74
C ASP A 56 -16.68 -27.33 -0.31
N SER A 57 -15.76 -26.97 -1.22
CA SER A 57 -15.21 -27.88 -2.22
C SER A 57 -13.86 -27.35 -2.74
N GLY A 58 -13.11 -28.21 -3.41
CA GLY A 58 -11.76 -27.96 -3.89
C GLY A 58 -10.70 -28.62 -3.05
N ASP A 59 -9.42 -28.37 -3.36
CA ASP A 59 -8.28 -28.97 -2.67
C ASP A 59 -7.23 -27.93 -2.35
N ILE A 60 -6.65 -28.04 -1.15
CA ILE A 60 -5.51 -27.25 -0.71
C ILE A 60 -4.37 -28.18 -0.37
N TYR A 61 -3.23 -27.96 -1.01
CA TYR A 61 -2.00 -28.73 -0.79
C TYR A 61 -0.92 -27.82 -0.22
N THR A 62 -0.35 -28.21 0.91
CA THR A 62 0.82 -27.57 1.52
C THR A 62 1.99 -28.53 1.52
N SER A 63 3.23 -28.02 1.41
CA SER A 63 4.42 -28.86 1.54
C SER A 63 4.48 -29.48 2.95
N LYS A 64 5.12 -30.67 3.09
CA LYS A 64 5.15 -31.41 4.36
C LYS A 64 5.77 -30.63 5.52
N ASP A 65 6.76 -29.79 5.22
CA ASP A 65 7.53 -29.03 6.20
C ASP A 65 7.09 -27.55 6.25
N CYS A 66 5.87 -27.26 5.78
CA CYS A 66 5.34 -25.89 5.75
C CYS A 66 4.77 -25.51 7.12
N GLU A 67 5.51 -24.69 7.86
CA GLU A 67 5.00 -24.03 9.05
C GLU A 67 4.30 -22.73 8.66
N ILE A 68 3.00 -22.62 8.95
CA ILE A 68 2.18 -21.44 8.62
C ILE A 68 2.12 -20.55 9.86
N GLY A 69 2.56 -19.30 9.71
CA GLY A 69 2.38 -18.25 10.68
C GLY A 69 1.31 -17.28 10.21
N TYR A 70 0.28 -17.03 11.00
CA TYR A 70 -0.82 -16.13 10.65
C TYR A 70 -1.00 -15.03 11.69
N LEU A 71 -0.96 -13.77 11.24
CA LEU A 71 -1.34 -12.60 12.03
C LEU A 71 -2.78 -12.23 11.71
N GLU A 72 -3.69 -12.43 12.65
CA GLU A 72 -5.10 -12.04 12.54
C GLU A 72 -5.29 -10.56 12.92
N GLN A 73 -6.16 -9.86 12.19
CA GLN A 73 -6.42 -8.42 12.37
C GLN A 73 -6.97 -8.06 13.77
N ASN A 74 -7.75 -8.95 14.40
CA ASN A 74 -8.36 -8.71 15.72
C ASN A 74 -8.06 -9.89 16.66
N THR A 75 -7.02 -9.78 17.45
CA THR A 75 -6.72 -10.77 18.48
C THR A 75 -7.05 -10.22 19.87
N ASN A 76 -8.01 -10.88 20.56
CA ASN A 76 -8.19 -10.70 22.00
C ASN A 76 -7.03 -11.40 22.72
N PHE A 77 -5.89 -10.72 22.75
CA PHE A 77 -4.67 -11.24 23.35
C PHE A 77 -4.57 -10.76 24.80
N HIS A 78 -4.52 -11.72 25.74
CA HIS A 78 -4.33 -11.49 27.16
C HIS A 78 -3.10 -12.25 27.63
N SER A 79 -2.13 -11.54 28.13
CA SER A 79 -0.94 -12.09 28.79
C SER A 79 -0.59 -11.20 29.97
N GLU A 80 -0.04 -11.80 31.03
CA GLU A 80 0.48 -11.09 32.20
C GLU A 80 1.97 -10.75 32.04
N ASN A 81 2.61 -11.28 31.00
CA ASN A 81 4.01 -11.05 30.69
C ASN A 81 4.27 -9.59 30.31
N THR A 82 5.53 -9.18 30.45
CA THR A 82 6.01 -7.94 29.81
C THR A 82 6.15 -8.14 28.30
N ILE A 83 6.26 -7.04 27.55
CA ILE A 83 6.45 -7.08 26.09
C ILE A 83 7.66 -7.94 25.71
N LEU A 84 8.78 -7.75 26.40
CA LEU A 84 10.01 -8.49 26.11
C LEU A 84 9.88 -9.97 26.45
N GLU A 85 9.31 -10.30 27.62
CA GLU A 85 9.09 -11.70 28.03
C GLU A 85 8.21 -12.45 27.05
N GLU A 86 7.13 -11.83 26.60
CA GLU A 86 6.20 -12.43 25.63
C GLU A 86 6.88 -12.77 24.29
N VAL A 87 7.71 -11.88 23.80
CA VAL A 87 8.43 -12.08 22.54
C VAL A 87 9.56 -13.12 22.72
N LEU A 88 10.18 -13.17 23.89
CA LEU A 88 11.21 -14.17 24.23
C LEU A 88 10.65 -15.59 24.35
N GLU A 89 9.33 -15.78 24.52
CA GLU A 89 8.72 -17.12 24.49
C GLU A 89 8.99 -17.90 23.20
N VAL A 90 9.22 -17.21 22.08
CA VAL A 90 9.60 -17.83 20.79
C VAL A 90 10.91 -18.60 20.92
N PHE A 91 11.80 -18.16 21.82
CA PHE A 91 13.13 -18.71 22.04
C PHE A 91 13.18 -19.65 23.26
N LYS A 92 12.04 -20.24 23.65
CA LYS A 92 11.95 -21.11 24.82
C LYS A 92 13.00 -22.23 24.81
N ASP A 93 13.17 -22.90 23.66
CA ASP A 93 14.15 -23.98 23.52
C ASP A 93 15.60 -23.47 23.70
N VAL A 94 15.89 -22.26 23.20
CA VAL A 94 17.21 -21.60 23.36
C VAL A 94 17.43 -21.23 24.84
N ILE A 95 16.41 -20.71 25.51
CA ILE A 95 16.46 -20.33 26.93
C ILE A 95 16.64 -21.58 27.83
N GLU A 96 15.94 -22.67 27.50
CA GLU A 96 16.12 -23.94 28.22
C GLU A 96 17.53 -24.50 27.99
N MET A 97 18.06 -24.40 26.78
CA MET A 97 19.44 -24.79 26.48
C MET A 97 20.45 -23.91 27.24
N GLU A 98 20.25 -22.58 27.31
CA GLU A 98 21.09 -21.67 28.08
C GLU A 98 21.13 -22.06 29.57
N LYS A 99 19.98 -22.38 30.14
CA LYS A 99 19.87 -22.87 31.54
C LYS A 99 20.61 -24.18 31.72
N TYR A 100 20.41 -25.11 30.78
CA TYR A 100 21.06 -26.42 30.82
C TYR A 100 22.60 -26.32 30.75
N LEU A 101 23.11 -25.44 29.88
CA LEU A 101 24.55 -25.18 29.80
C LEU A 101 25.11 -24.59 31.12
N ARG A 102 24.40 -23.69 31.78
CA ARG A 102 24.81 -23.15 33.10
C ARG A 102 24.80 -24.23 34.18
N ASP A 103 23.80 -25.13 34.16
CA ASP A 103 23.77 -26.24 35.09
C ASP A 103 24.92 -27.25 34.88
N LEU A 104 25.31 -27.45 33.62
CA LEU A 104 26.51 -28.24 33.28
C LEU A 104 27.80 -27.55 33.72
N GLU A 105 27.92 -26.23 33.56
CA GLU A 105 29.06 -25.45 34.07
C GLU A 105 29.24 -25.60 35.59
N HIS A 106 28.13 -25.50 36.33
CA HIS A 106 28.14 -25.76 37.79
C HIS A 106 28.59 -27.17 38.14
N LYS A 107 28.05 -28.20 37.49
CA LYS A 107 28.43 -29.61 37.68
C LYS A 107 29.90 -29.85 37.33
N ILE A 108 30.42 -29.29 36.25
CA ILE A 108 31.81 -29.37 35.84
C ILE A 108 32.69 -28.72 36.93
N SER A 109 32.30 -27.55 37.44
CA SER A 109 33.03 -26.85 38.49
C SER A 109 33.09 -27.67 39.79
N GLU A 110 31.99 -28.28 40.19
CA GLU A 110 31.91 -29.14 41.39
C GLU A 110 32.77 -30.40 41.21
N GLU A 111 32.69 -31.08 40.08
CA GLU A 111 33.40 -32.33 39.80
C GLU A 111 34.87 -32.11 39.52
N SER A 112 35.29 -30.91 39.06
CA SER A 112 36.69 -30.54 38.90
C SER A 112 37.47 -30.57 40.20
N SER A 113 36.78 -30.47 41.37
CA SER A 113 37.31 -30.58 42.72
C SER A 113 37.43 -32.05 43.19
N ASN A 114 36.82 -32.99 42.47
CA ASN A 114 36.82 -34.42 42.76
C ASN A 114 37.73 -35.16 41.76
N THR A 115 38.56 -36.13 42.24
CA THR A 115 39.60 -36.80 41.46
C THR A 115 39.11 -37.80 40.38
N ASN A 116 37.84 -37.80 39.98
CA ASN A 116 37.27 -38.73 39.01
C ASN A 116 37.34 -38.19 37.57
N SER A 117 38.40 -38.48 36.84
CA SER A 117 38.67 -37.95 35.45
C SER A 117 37.66 -38.40 34.41
N THR A 118 37.07 -39.59 34.51
CA THR A 118 36.13 -40.14 33.51
C THR A 118 34.75 -39.48 33.51
N THR A 119 34.26 -39.02 34.68
CA THR A 119 32.99 -38.31 34.81
C THR A 119 33.14 -36.88 34.29
N LEU A 120 34.24 -36.24 34.61
CA LEU A 120 34.57 -34.89 34.15
C LEU A 120 34.71 -34.84 32.59
N GLU A 121 35.38 -35.82 31.99
CA GLU A 121 35.49 -35.91 30.52
C GLU A 121 34.12 -36.06 29.82
N LYS A 122 33.22 -36.85 30.40
CA LYS A 122 31.85 -36.99 29.85
C LYS A 122 31.06 -35.68 29.92
N LEU A 123 31.11 -34.98 31.07
CA LEU A 123 30.45 -33.69 31.23
C LEU A 123 31.03 -32.62 30.30
N MET A 124 32.33 -32.59 30.10
CA MET A 124 32.98 -31.67 29.16
C MET A 124 32.59 -31.94 27.70
N ASN A 125 32.50 -33.20 27.29
CA ASN A 125 32.07 -33.58 25.94
C ASN A 125 30.58 -33.22 25.73
N GLU A 126 29.73 -33.46 26.72
CA GLU A 126 28.32 -33.09 26.67
C GLU A 126 28.16 -31.57 26.59
N TYR A 127 28.90 -30.81 27.41
CA TYR A 127 28.93 -29.34 27.35
C TYR A 127 29.36 -28.83 25.99
N SER A 128 30.44 -29.36 25.41
CA SER A 128 30.93 -28.96 24.10
C SER A 128 29.87 -29.18 22.99
N ASN A 129 29.25 -30.38 22.97
CA ASN A 129 28.20 -30.69 21.97
C ASN A 129 26.97 -29.78 22.12
N LYS A 130 26.56 -29.50 23.37
CA LYS A 130 25.42 -28.61 23.66
C LYS A 130 25.74 -27.15 23.39
N LEU A 131 26.97 -26.73 23.58
CA LEU A 131 27.45 -25.37 23.27
C LEU A 131 27.45 -25.12 21.76
N GLU A 132 27.86 -26.13 20.96
CA GLU A 132 27.77 -26.08 19.50
C GLU A 132 26.31 -25.95 19.06
N ALA A 133 25.42 -26.79 19.56
CA ALA A 133 23.98 -26.70 19.29
C ALA A 133 23.38 -25.35 19.72
N PHE A 134 23.78 -24.78 20.85
CA PHE A 134 23.36 -23.47 21.30
C PHE A 134 23.84 -22.34 20.37
N SER A 135 25.07 -22.47 19.86
CA SER A 135 25.62 -21.52 18.89
C SER A 135 24.85 -21.59 17.57
N ASP A 136 24.53 -22.79 17.07
CA ASP A 136 23.76 -23.02 15.85
C ASP A 136 22.32 -22.45 15.94
N MET A 137 21.74 -22.49 17.14
CA MET A 137 20.44 -21.88 17.44
C MET A 137 20.49 -20.37 17.64
N ASN A 138 21.60 -19.69 17.31
CA ASN A 138 21.83 -18.25 17.58
C ASN A 138 21.70 -17.87 19.06
N GLY A 139 22.12 -18.76 19.97
CA GLY A 139 21.96 -18.63 21.40
C GLY A 139 22.58 -17.38 22.03
N TYR A 140 23.62 -16.79 21.41
CA TYR A 140 24.23 -15.53 21.89
C TYR A 140 23.49 -14.30 21.39
N GLY A 141 22.71 -14.41 20.29
CA GLY A 141 22.10 -13.27 19.60
C GLY A 141 20.61 -13.07 19.86
N TYR A 142 19.89 -14.08 20.37
CA TYR A 142 18.44 -14.09 20.42
C TYR A 142 17.81 -12.89 21.18
N LYS A 143 18.45 -12.45 22.30
CA LYS A 143 17.98 -11.28 23.06
C LYS A 143 18.10 -9.99 22.29
N SER A 144 19.20 -9.84 21.55
CA SER A 144 19.46 -8.66 20.70
C SER A 144 18.53 -8.66 19.48
N GLU A 145 18.25 -9.83 18.91
CA GLU A 145 17.31 -10.00 17.81
C GLU A 145 15.89 -9.64 18.24
N ALA A 146 15.43 -10.14 19.39
CA ALA A 146 14.13 -9.79 19.98
C ALA A 146 13.98 -8.29 20.21
N LYS A 147 14.98 -7.66 20.85
CA LYS A 147 14.99 -6.20 21.05
C LYS A 147 15.04 -5.42 19.73
N GLY A 148 15.80 -5.90 18.76
CA GLY A 148 15.89 -5.28 17.44
C GLY A 148 14.56 -5.26 16.70
N VAL A 149 13.81 -6.36 16.74
CA VAL A 149 12.46 -6.45 16.15
C VAL A 149 11.48 -5.54 16.88
N LEU A 150 11.49 -5.50 18.22
CA LEU A 150 10.62 -4.62 18.99
C LEU A 150 10.91 -3.13 18.72
N LYS A 151 12.20 -2.75 18.67
CA LYS A 151 12.59 -1.37 18.30
C LYS A 151 12.16 -1.01 16.89
N GLY A 152 12.33 -1.93 15.94
CA GLY A 152 11.87 -1.75 14.56
C GLY A 152 10.34 -1.57 14.46
N LEU A 153 9.58 -2.16 15.38
CA LEU A 153 8.14 -1.98 15.47
C LEU A 153 7.70 -0.78 16.32
N GLY A 154 8.65 0.10 16.71
CA GLY A 154 8.38 1.36 17.38
C GLY A 154 8.22 1.28 18.90
N PHE A 155 8.79 0.23 19.56
CA PHE A 155 8.86 0.17 21.01
C PHE A 155 10.21 0.71 21.51
N SER A 156 10.17 1.59 22.50
CA SER A 156 11.38 2.08 23.20
C SER A 156 11.93 1.03 24.19
N ASP A 157 13.15 1.23 24.67
CA ASP A 157 13.69 0.36 25.71
C ASP A 157 12.84 0.38 27.00
N GLU A 158 12.24 1.54 27.32
CA GLU A 158 11.34 1.70 28.49
C GLU A 158 10.00 0.98 28.32
N ASP A 159 9.52 0.83 27.08
CA ASP A 159 8.26 0.14 26.80
C ASP A 159 8.40 -1.37 27.00
N MET A 160 9.60 -1.94 26.81
CA MET A 160 9.82 -3.39 26.81
C MET A 160 9.48 -4.06 28.13
N ASP A 161 9.56 -3.33 29.24
CA ASP A 161 9.24 -3.82 30.60
C ASP A 161 7.76 -3.60 30.98
N LYS A 162 6.94 -3.01 30.09
CA LYS A 162 5.52 -2.80 30.35
C LYS A 162 4.74 -4.11 30.22
N PRO A 163 3.78 -4.37 31.12
CA PRO A 163 2.90 -5.53 31.01
C PRO A 163 1.94 -5.37 29.82
N ILE A 164 1.69 -6.47 29.11
CA ILE A 164 0.80 -6.48 27.92
C ILE A 164 -0.63 -6.08 28.28
N SER A 165 -1.07 -6.32 29.50
CA SER A 165 -2.44 -5.99 29.94
C SER A 165 -2.81 -4.52 29.79
N ILE A 166 -1.85 -3.60 29.93
CA ILE A 166 -2.07 -2.14 29.84
C ILE A 166 -1.95 -1.57 28.42
N LEU A 167 -1.53 -2.39 27.46
CA LEU A 167 -1.32 -1.96 26.09
C LEU A 167 -2.66 -1.74 25.36
N SER A 168 -2.66 -0.75 24.46
CA SER A 168 -3.74 -0.56 23.49
C SER A 168 -3.84 -1.75 22.52
N GLY A 169 -4.98 -1.88 21.83
CA GLY A 169 -5.18 -2.94 20.82
C GLY A 169 -4.11 -2.92 19.72
N GLY A 170 -3.75 -1.73 19.24
CA GLY A 170 -2.71 -1.58 18.23
C GLY A 170 -1.32 -1.98 18.71
N GLU A 171 -0.95 -1.64 19.95
CA GLU A 171 0.32 -2.07 20.55
C GLU A 171 0.37 -3.59 20.74
N LYS A 172 -0.72 -4.21 21.17
CA LYS A 172 -0.84 -5.68 21.27
C LYS A 172 -0.63 -6.35 19.92
N THR A 173 -1.23 -5.80 18.85
CA THR A 173 -1.04 -6.32 17.49
C THR A 173 0.42 -6.21 17.04
N ARG A 174 1.12 -5.11 17.38
CA ARG A 174 2.56 -4.95 17.10
C ARG A 174 3.43 -5.98 17.83
N VAL A 175 3.14 -6.27 19.09
CA VAL A 175 3.85 -7.32 19.86
C VAL A 175 3.66 -8.69 19.19
N LEU A 176 2.43 -9.03 18.82
CA LEU A 176 2.13 -10.29 18.13
C LEU A 176 2.80 -10.38 16.76
N LEU A 177 2.84 -9.27 16.01
CA LEU A 177 3.61 -9.20 14.76
C LEU A 177 5.09 -9.49 15.04
N GLY A 178 5.69 -8.86 16.04
CA GLY A 178 7.08 -9.09 16.44
C GLY A 178 7.34 -10.55 16.80
N LYS A 179 6.47 -11.16 17.61
CA LYS A 179 6.52 -12.59 18.00
C LYS A 179 6.47 -13.49 16.76
N LEU A 180 5.58 -13.18 15.80
CA LEU A 180 5.43 -13.93 14.56
C LEU A 180 6.66 -13.80 13.64
N LEU A 181 7.21 -12.60 13.48
CA LEU A 181 8.40 -12.35 12.66
C LEU A 181 9.64 -13.09 13.20
N LEU A 182 9.79 -13.17 14.54
CA LEU A 182 10.88 -13.89 15.20
C LEU A 182 10.76 -15.40 15.09
N LYS A 183 9.54 -15.92 14.98
CA LYS A 183 9.29 -17.36 14.78
C LYS A 183 9.77 -17.85 13.42
N LYS A 184 9.88 -16.97 12.43
CA LYS A 184 10.36 -17.22 11.06
C LYS A 184 9.68 -18.41 10.36
N PRO A 185 8.32 -18.48 10.32
CA PRO A 185 7.62 -19.59 9.68
C PRO A 185 7.95 -19.68 8.17
N THR A 186 7.80 -20.87 7.58
CA THR A 186 8.03 -21.09 6.14
C THR A 186 7.07 -20.28 5.27
N LEU A 187 5.80 -20.19 5.70
CA LEU A 187 4.76 -19.39 5.07
C LEU A 187 4.19 -18.39 6.08
N LEU A 188 4.40 -17.10 5.81
CA LEU A 188 3.94 -15.99 6.64
C LEU A 188 2.70 -15.36 6.01
N LEU A 189 1.58 -15.33 6.74
CA LEU A 189 0.32 -14.71 6.35
C LEU A 189 0.11 -13.46 7.21
N LEU A 190 0.05 -12.27 6.58
CA LEU A 190 -0.12 -10.99 7.26
C LEU A 190 -1.40 -10.30 6.77
N ASP A 191 -2.37 -10.11 7.67
CA ASP A 191 -3.61 -9.40 7.38
C ASP A 191 -3.52 -7.95 7.89
N GLU A 192 -3.37 -7.00 6.97
CA GLU A 192 -3.21 -5.56 7.22
C GLU A 192 -2.09 -5.22 8.23
N PRO A 193 -0.83 -5.68 7.98
CA PRO A 193 0.26 -5.51 8.96
C PRO A 193 0.69 -4.06 9.15
N THR A 194 0.37 -3.16 8.22
CA THR A 194 0.69 -1.73 8.29
C THR A 194 -0.24 -0.93 9.19
N ASN A 195 -1.40 -1.49 9.54
CA ASN A 195 -2.32 -0.84 10.46
C ASN A 195 -1.67 -0.66 11.84
N HIS A 196 -1.83 0.50 12.44
CA HIS A 196 -1.27 0.88 13.75
C HIS A 196 0.27 1.04 13.79
N LEU A 197 0.95 0.96 12.63
CA LEU A 197 2.38 1.30 12.52
C LEU A 197 2.53 2.76 12.10
N ASP A 198 3.55 3.43 12.64
CA ASP A 198 3.98 4.72 12.12
C ASP A 198 4.89 4.54 10.89
N SER A 199 5.22 5.65 10.24
CA SER A 199 6.01 5.61 9.00
C SER A 199 7.38 4.95 9.17
N GLU A 200 8.03 5.09 10.34
CA GLU A 200 9.35 4.51 10.59
C GLU A 200 9.26 2.99 10.79
N ALA A 201 8.24 2.52 11.52
CA ALA A 201 7.98 1.09 11.70
C ALA A 201 7.57 0.41 10.38
N ILE A 202 6.81 1.11 9.50
CA ILE A 202 6.47 0.62 8.16
C ILE A 202 7.74 0.47 7.31
N GLU A 203 8.63 1.48 7.30
CA GLU A 203 9.91 1.40 6.58
C GLU A 203 10.78 0.24 7.06
N TRP A 204 10.84 0.04 8.36
CA TRP A 204 11.57 -1.08 8.94
C TRP A 204 10.96 -2.43 8.51
N LEU A 205 9.63 -2.55 8.56
CA LEU A 205 8.92 -3.78 8.16
C LEU A 205 9.13 -4.09 6.67
N GLU A 206 9.14 -3.07 5.79
CA GLU A 206 9.47 -3.23 4.37
C GLU A 206 10.85 -3.86 4.17
N VAL A 207 11.88 -3.32 4.85
CA VAL A 207 13.25 -3.84 4.78
C VAL A 207 13.32 -5.26 5.32
N PHE A 208 12.66 -5.53 6.44
CA PHE A 208 12.61 -6.86 7.06
C PHE A 208 11.98 -7.90 6.12
N LEU A 209 10.81 -7.60 5.54
CA LEU A 209 10.10 -8.53 4.65
C LEU A 209 10.81 -8.74 3.32
N LYS A 210 11.53 -7.73 2.79
CA LYS A 210 12.40 -7.91 1.61
C LYS A 210 13.51 -8.93 1.87
N GLN A 211 14.09 -8.90 3.06
CA GLN A 211 15.18 -9.81 3.46
C GLN A 211 14.68 -11.16 4.00
N TYR A 212 13.38 -11.29 4.25
CA TYR A 212 12.80 -12.50 4.81
C TYR A 212 12.97 -13.70 3.88
N LYS A 213 13.61 -14.76 4.37
CA LYS A 213 13.95 -15.96 3.58
C LYS A 213 12.77 -16.93 3.36
N GLY A 214 11.63 -16.74 4.04
CA GLY A 214 10.41 -17.52 3.82
C GLY A 214 9.51 -16.92 2.75
N THR A 215 8.41 -17.58 2.49
CA THR A 215 7.33 -17.13 1.61
C THR A 215 6.39 -16.22 2.39
N VAL A 216 5.93 -15.13 1.78
CA VAL A 216 5.02 -14.17 2.43
C VAL A 216 3.79 -13.99 1.57
N ILE A 217 2.61 -14.09 2.17
CA ILE A 217 1.36 -13.63 1.56
C ILE A 217 0.80 -12.56 2.48
N LEU A 218 0.51 -11.38 1.93
CA LEU A 218 0.02 -10.28 2.71
C LEU A 218 -1.24 -9.66 2.08
N ILE A 219 -2.16 -9.24 2.92
CA ILE A 219 -3.28 -8.38 2.57
C ILE A 219 -2.88 -6.99 3.03
N SER A 220 -2.91 -6.00 2.14
CA SER A 220 -2.69 -4.61 2.51
C SER A 220 -3.43 -3.66 1.58
N HIS A 221 -3.88 -2.56 2.15
CA HIS A 221 -4.42 -1.41 1.43
C HIS A 221 -3.40 -0.27 1.29
N ASP A 222 -2.16 -0.50 1.73
CA ASP A 222 -1.03 0.41 1.52
C ASP A 222 -0.35 0.07 0.17
N ARG A 223 -0.62 0.91 -0.84
CA ARG A 223 -0.11 0.75 -2.21
C ARG A 223 1.41 0.85 -2.27
N TYR A 224 1.99 1.75 -1.48
CA TYR A 224 3.44 1.95 -1.44
C TYR A 224 4.14 0.73 -0.82
N PHE A 225 3.60 0.24 0.28
CA PHE A 225 4.10 -0.97 0.93
C PHE A 225 4.04 -2.19 0.00
N LEU A 226 2.90 -2.39 -0.70
CA LEU A 226 2.77 -3.44 -1.71
C LEU A 226 3.82 -3.30 -2.81
N ASP A 227 4.01 -2.09 -3.34
CA ASP A 227 4.96 -1.84 -4.43
C ASP A 227 6.40 -2.16 -4.04
N GLN A 228 6.77 -1.93 -2.77
CA GLN A 228 8.10 -2.20 -2.25
C GLN A 228 8.37 -3.66 -1.89
N VAL A 229 7.37 -4.40 -1.42
CA VAL A 229 7.56 -5.72 -0.81
C VAL A 229 7.22 -6.87 -1.75
N VAL A 230 6.15 -6.73 -2.59
CA VAL A 230 5.61 -7.86 -3.34
C VAL A 230 6.22 -8.00 -4.72
N ASN A 231 6.29 -9.25 -5.18
CA ASN A 231 6.70 -9.61 -6.55
C ASN A 231 5.58 -10.27 -7.36
N ARG A 232 4.43 -10.55 -6.72
CA ARG A 232 3.21 -11.06 -7.37
C ARG A 232 1.98 -10.49 -6.67
N ILE A 233 0.91 -10.29 -7.45
CA ILE A 233 -0.38 -9.80 -6.95
C ILE A 233 -1.47 -10.83 -7.23
N PHE A 234 -2.29 -11.11 -6.23
CA PHE A 234 -3.54 -11.86 -6.34
C PHE A 234 -4.72 -10.89 -6.17
N GLU A 235 -5.44 -10.65 -7.24
CA GLU A 235 -6.65 -9.84 -7.21
C GLU A 235 -7.88 -10.74 -7.00
N ILE A 236 -8.64 -10.49 -5.92
CA ILE A 236 -9.95 -11.12 -5.72
C ILE A 236 -11.02 -10.15 -6.21
N HIS A 237 -11.61 -10.49 -7.34
CA HIS A 237 -12.68 -9.72 -7.98
C HIS A 237 -13.81 -10.66 -8.42
N ASN A 238 -15.07 -10.26 -8.14
CA ASN A 238 -16.24 -11.06 -8.46
C ASN A 238 -16.10 -12.54 -8.03
N LYS A 239 -15.66 -12.77 -6.77
CA LYS A 239 -15.49 -14.09 -6.12
C LYS A 239 -14.39 -14.97 -6.74
N LYS A 240 -13.70 -14.51 -7.77
CA LYS A 240 -12.63 -15.20 -8.48
C LYS A 240 -11.29 -14.57 -8.17
N LEU A 241 -10.22 -15.36 -8.31
CA LEU A 241 -8.87 -14.90 -8.11
C LEU A 241 -8.13 -14.83 -9.44
N LYS A 242 -7.55 -13.68 -9.75
CA LYS A 242 -6.63 -13.46 -10.87
C LYS A 242 -5.22 -13.27 -10.32
N THR A 243 -4.21 -13.73 -11.05
CA THR A 243 -2.79 -13.63 -10.67
C THR A 243 -2.06 -12.73 -11.64
N TYR A 244 -1.29 -11.77 -11.10
CA TYR A 244 -0.42 -10.88 -11.87
C TYR A 244 1.02 -11.02 -11.36
N ASN A 245 1.98 -11.05 -12.27
CA ASN A 245 3.40 -11.04 -11.94
C ASN A 245 3.90 -9.59 -11.90
N GLY A 246 4.77 -9.28 -10.96
CA GLY A 246 5.29 -7.95 -10.73
C GLY A 246 4.77 -7.32 -9.43
N ASN A 247 5.15 -6.06 -9.20
CA ASN A 247 4.75 -5.28 -8.04
C ASN A 247 3.37 -4.62 -8.24
N TYR A 248 2.98 -3.75 -7.33
CA TYR A 248 1.68 -3.07 -7.41
C TYR A 248 1.58 -2.13 -8.62
N SER A 249 2.64 -1.41 -8.96
CA SER A 249 2.69 -0.53 -10.14
C SER A 249 2.54 -1.30 -11.45
N ASP A 250 3.15 -2.48 -11.56
CA ASP A 250 3.00 -3.37 -12.71
C ASP A 250 1.58 -3.94 -12.83
N PHE A 251 0.98 -4.31 -11.69
CA PHE A 251 -0.41 -4.74 -11.62
C PHE A 251 -1.36 -3.66 -12.15
N ILE A 252 -1.21 -2.40 -11.73
CA ILE A 252 -2.08 -1.30 -12.19
C ILE A 252 -2.02 -1.16 -13.71
N LYS A 253 -0.82 -1.21 -14.30
CA LYS A 253 -0.65 -1.15 -15.77
C LYS A 253 -1.31 -2.33 -16.47
N ALA A 254 -1.08 -3.55 -15.97
CA ALA A 254 -1.66 -4.76 -16.56
C ALA A 254 -3.19 -4.78 -16.44
N SER A 255 -3.73 -4.45 -15.27
CA SER A 255 -5.18 -4.37 -15.02
C SER A 255 -5.85 -3.30 -15.89
N ALA A 256 -5.21 -2.13 -16.09
CA ALA A 256 -5.73 -1.08 -16.97
C ALA A 256 -5.87 -1.56 -18.42
N ILE A 257 -4.83 -2.23 -18.94
CA ILE A 257 -4.85 -2.81 -20.30
C ILE A 257 -5.93 -3.89 -20.43
N GLU A 258 -6.06 -4.76 -19.42
CA GLU A 258 -7.07 -5.83 -19.43
C GLU A 258 -8.49 -5.24 -19.42
N LYS A 259 -8.75 -4.25 -18.57
CA LYS A 259 -10.04 -3.54 -18.49
C LYS A 259 -10.39 -2.85 -19.80
N GLU A 260 -9.41 -2.23 -20.47
CA GLU A 260 -9.60 -1.60 -21.79
C GLU A 260 -9.96 -2.65 -22.87
N LEU A 261 -9.26 -3.78 -22.87
CA LEU A 261 -9.55 -4.89 -23.78
C LEU A 261 -10.93 -5.52 -23.53
N GLU A 262 -11.32 -5.70 -22.26
CA GLU A 262 -12.66 -6.20 -21.91
C GLU A 262 -13.75 -5.21 -22.37
N LEU A 263 -13.54 -3.91 -22.16
CA LEU A 263 -14.45 -2.87 -22.62
C LEU A 263 -14.61 -2.89 -24.15
N LYS A 264 -13.50 -2.97 -24.88
CA LYS A 264 -13.52 -3.04 -26.34
C LYS A 264 -14.25 -4.28 -26.83
N LYS A 265 -14.02 -5.45 -26.23
CA LYS A 265 -14.74 -6.68 -26.56
C LYS A 265 -16.24 -6.54 -26.32
N PHE A 266 -16.65 -5.94 -25.20
CA PHE A 266 -18.05 -5.68 -24.89
C PHE A 266 -18.67 -4.73 -25.91
N GLU A 267 -18.03 -3.59 -26.21
CA GLU A 267 -18.54 -2.64 -27.20
C GLU A 267 -18.68 -3.25 -28.60
N ASP A 268 -17.72 -4.05 -29.03
CA ASP A 268 -17.75 -4.72 -30.33
C ASP A 268 -18.86 -5.76 -30.38
N GLN A 269 -19.04 -6.55 -29.29
CA GLN A 269 -20.19 -7.47 -29.20
C GLN A 269 -21.52 -6.72 -29.23
N GLN A 270 -21.66 -5.62 -28.49
CA GLN A 270 -22.91 -4.82 -28.50
C GLN A 270 -23.21 -4.24 -29.88
N LYS A 271 -22.18 -3.76 -30.61
CA LYS A 271 -22.35 -3.30 -32.00
C LYS A 271 -22.80 -4.42 -32.92
N ASP A 272 -22.27 -5.62 -32.74
CA ASP A 272 -22.65 -6.77 -33.57
C ASP A 272 -24.07 -7.29 -33.25
N ILE A 273 -24.43 -7.34 -31.95
CA ILE A 273 -25.82 -7.66 -31.53
C ILE A 273 -26.77 -6.66 -32.16
N LYS A 274 -26.53 -5.36 -32.06
CA LYS A 274 -27.38 -4.32 -32.64
C LYS A 274 -27.50 -4.42 -34.15
N LYS A 275 -26.41 -4.69 -34.87
CA LYS A 275 -26.46 -4.94 -36.33
C LYS A 275 -27.29 -6.16 -36.68
N GLN A 276 -27.22 -7.23 -35.87
CA GLN A 276 -28.05 -8.44 -36.09
C GLN A 276 -29.52 -8.15 -35.83
N GLU A 277 -29.88 -7.44 -34.77
CA GLU A 277 -31.22 -6.99 -34.45
C GLU A 277 -31.83 -6.15 -35.58
N GLU A 278 -31.10 -5.12 -36.05
CA GLU A 278 -31.50 -4.30 -37.20
C GLU A 278 -31.73 -5.15 -38.46
N SER A 279 -30.83 -6.14 -38.71
CA SER A 279 -31.01 -7.07 -39.85
C SER A 279 -32.23 -7.96 -39.69
N ILE A 280 -32.56 -8.40 -38.48
CA ILE A 280 -33.76 -9.19 -38.18
C ILE A 280 -35.02 -8.34 -38.39
N GLU A 281 -35.04 -7.10 -37.89
CA GLU A 281 -36.16 -6.17 -38.08
C GLU A 281 -36.41 -5.87 -39.57
N ARG A 282 -35.35 -5.60 -40.35
CA ARG A 282 -35.47 -5.41 -41.80
C ARG A 282 -36.06 -6.63 -42.49
N LEU A 283 -35.63 -7.86 -42.12
CA LEU A 283 -36.16 -9.10 -42.66
C LEU A 283 -37.64 -9.30 -42.30
N LYS A 284 -38.06 -8.91 -41.08
CA LYS A 284 -39.47 -8.93 -40.64
C LYS A 284 -40.32 -7.92 -41.41
N ALA A 285 -39.83 -6.72 -41.66
CA ALA A 285 -40.50 -5.65 -42.39
C ALA A 285 -40.85 -6.04 -43.85
N PHE A 286 -40.04 -6.91 -44.48
CA PHE A 286 -40.31 -7.40 -45.84
C PHE A 286 -41.55 -8.35 -45.93
N GLY A 287 -42.07 -8.90 -44.84
CA GLY A 287 -43.33 -9.62 -44.72
C GLY A 287 -43.45 -10.94 -45.49
N ARG A 288 -42.52 -11.29 -46.37
CA ARG A 288 -42.56 -12.53 -47.17
C ARG A 288 -42.15 -13.75 -46.33
N GLU A 289 -42.82 -14.89 -46.50
CA GLU A 289 -42.58 -16.10 -45.70
C GLU A 289 -41.11 -16.56 -45.64
N LYS A 290 -40.39 -16.45 -46.76
CA LYS A 290 -38.96 -16.77 -46.87
C LYS A 290 -38.10 -15.86 -45.98
N HIS A 291 -38.42 -14.57 -45.90
CA HIS A 291 -37.71 -13.58 -45.05
C HIS A 291 -38.05 -13.79 -43.58
N LEU A 292 -39.30 -14.12 -43.25
CA LEU A 292 -39.69 -14.46 -41.87
C LEU A 292 -39.00 -15.73 -41.36
N LYS A 293 -38.83 -16.77 -42.20
CA LYS A 293 -38.05 -17.97 -41.83
C LYS A 293 -36.58 -17.63 -41.54
N ARG A 294 -35.97 -16.76 -42.36
CA ARG A 294 -34.58 -16.28 -42.15
C ARG A 294 -34.47 -15.41 -40.89
N ALA A 295 -35.44 -14.54 -40.61
CA ALA A 295 -35.47 -13.74 -39.39
C ALA A 295 -35.50 -14.63 -38.15
N ARG A 296 -36.42 -15.63 -38.11
CA ARG A 296 -36.51 -16.62 -37.00
C ARG A 296 -35.22 -17.44 -36.80
N SER A 297 -34.55 -17.79 -37.91
CA SER A 297 -33.25 -18.50 -37.81
C SER A 297 -32.15 -17.62 -37.19
N LYS A 298 -32.09 -16.34 -37.57
CA LYS A 298 -31.15 -15.37 -36.98
C LYS A 298 -31.47 -15.06 -35.51
N GLU A 299 -32.77 -14.95 -35.17
CA GLU A 299 -33.19 -14.78 -33.76
C GLU A 299 -32.75 -15.95 -32.88
N LYS A 300 -32.91 -17.19 -33.37
CA LYS A 300 -32.44 -18.38 -32.66
C LYS A 300 -30.93 -18.43 -32.54
N ALA A 301 -30.20 -17.90 -33.51
CA ALA A 301 -28.72 -17.79 -33.44
C ALA A 301 -28.32 -16.71 -32.44
N LEU A 302 -28.99 -15.55 -32.46
CA LEU A 302 -28.72 -14.45 -31.51
C LEU A 302 -29.06 -14.85 -30.06
N ALA A 303 -30.14 -15.59 -29.83
CA ALA A 303 -30.50 -16.10 -28.49
C ALA A 303 -29.52 -17.12 -27.91
N LYS A 304 -28.59 -17.66 -28.72
CA LYS A 304 -27.52 -18.57 -28.27
C LYS A 304 -26.20 -17.86 -28.03
N VAL A 305 -26.11 -16.56 -28.32
CA VAL A 305 -24.89 -15.76 -28.05
C VAL A 305 -24.86 -15.49 -26.56
N ASP A 306 -23.80 -15.92 -25.91
CA ASP A 306 -23.53 -15.54 -24.53
C ASP A 306 -23.20 -14.02 -24.48
N VAL A 307 -24.13 -13.27 -23.92
CA VAL A 307 -24.00 -11.82 -23.80
C VAL A 307 -22.99 -11.54 -22.69
N LEU A 308 -21.94 -10.82 -23.01
CA LEU A 308 -20.95 -10.37 -22.03
C LEU A 308 -21.60 -9.39 -21.07
N ASP A 309 -21.33 -9.56 -19.78
CA ASP A 309 -21.74 -8.59 -18.77
C ASP A 309 -21.02 -7.25 -19.02
N LYS A 310 -21.72 -6.17 -18.69
CA LYS A 310 -21.15 -4.83 -18.84
C LYS A 310 -19.94 -4.66 -17.93
N PRO A 311 -18.72 -4.41 -18.46
CA PRO A 311 -17.55 -4.23 -17.64
C PRO A 311 -17.69 -3.04 -16.68
N GLU A 312 -17.21 -3.18 -15.45
CA GLU A 312 -17.21 -2.10 -14.44
C GLU A 312 -16.42 -0.86 -14.89
N ALA A 313 -15.42 -1.04 -15.77
CA ALA A 313 -14.67 0.07 -16.39
C ALA A 313 -15.54 1.11 -17.13
N TYR A 314 -16.83 0.80 -17.37
CA TYR A 314 -17.77 1.75 -17.99
C TYR A 314 -18.24 2.86 -17.03
N ARG A 315 -17.80 2.83 -15.78
CA ARG A 315 -18.13 3.88 -14.80
C ARG A 315 -17.36 5.15 -15.16
N LYS A 316 -18.02 6.10 -15.81
CA LYS A 316 -17.51 7.47 -15.91
C LYS A 316 -17.43 8.00 -14.47
N LYS A 317 -16.22 8.09 -13.89
CA LYS A 317 -16.04 8.80 -12.64
C LYS A 317 -16.59 10.22 -12.84
N ALA A 318 -17.65 10.58 -12.14
CA ALA A 318 -18.15 11.94 -12.17
C ALA A 318 -17.12 12.80 -11.46
N LYS A 319 -16.46 13.71 -12.17
CA LYS A 319 -15.63 14.75 -11.54
C LYS A 319 -16.56 15.66 -10.77
N ILE A 320 -16.50 15.60 -9.46
CA ILE A 320 -17.24 16.50 -8.58
C ILE A 320 -16.23 17.50 -8.01
N GLU A 321 -16.44 18.77 -8.29
CA GLU A 321 -15.67 19.84 -7.65
C GLU A 321 -16.34 20.21 -6.35
N PHE A 322 -15.58 20.20 -5.28
CA PHE A 322 -16.04 20.58 -3.95
C PHE A 322 -15.45 21.93 -3.57
N ASN A 323 -16.33 22.93 -3.50
CA ASN A 323 -15.94 24.29 -3.15
C ASN A 323 -16.61 24.71 -1.86
N PRO A 324 -15.88 25.29 -0.88
CA PRO A 324 -16.50 25.85 0.32
C PRO A 324 -17.40 27.01 -0.06
N SER A 325 -18.56 27.09 0.59
CA SER A 325 -19.56 28.15 0.33
C SER A 325 -19.09 29.56 0.76
N VAL A 326 -18.18 29.62 1.73
CA VAL A 326 -17.61 30.87 2.27
C VAL A 326 -16.09 30.80 2.21
N THR A 327 -15.45 31.79 1.63
CA THR A 327 -13.99 31.90 1.62
C THR A 327 -13.50 32.48 2.96
N SER A 328 -12.51 31.83 3.57
CA SER A 328 -11.81 32.33 4.75
C SER A 328 -10.92 33.53 4.46
N GLY A 329 -10.49 34.24 5.49
CA GLY A 329 -9.36 35.18 5.43
C GLY A 329 -8.07 34.45 4.98
N ASN A 330 -6.98 35.18 4.80
CA ASN A 330 -5.68 34.60 4.40
C ASN A 330 -5.10 33.72 5.52
N ASP A 331 -5.10 34.24 6.75
CA ASP A 331 -4.72 33.48 7.94
C ASP A 331 -5.91 32.61 8.35
N VAL A 332 -5.70 31.29 8.42
CA VAL A 332 -6.76 30.32 8.74
C VAL A 332 -6.64 29.82 10.17
N LEU A 333 -5.46 29.39 10.58
CA LEU A 333 -5.20 28.88 11.92
C LEU A 333 -3.83 29.36 12.39
N GLN A 334 -3.78 29.88 13.61
CA GLN A 334 -2.56 30.29 14.28
C GLN A 334 -2.49 29.65 15.66
N LEU A 335 -1.42 28.93 15.93
CA LEU A 335 -1.07 28.38 17.23
C LEU A 335 0.11 29.14 17.78
N ARG A 336 0.07 29.52 19.05
CA ARG A 336 1.14 30.27 19.71
C ARG A 336 1.45 29.64 21.06
N ASP A 337 2.69 29.19 21.22
CA ASP A 337 3.29 28.65 22.45
C ASP A 337 2.45 27.53 23.09
N ILE A 338 1.80 26.71 22.25
CA ILE A 338 0.94 25.61 22.72
C ILE A 338 1.80 24.52 23.36
N SER A 339 1.49 24.22 24.62
CA SER A 339 2.13 23.12 25.36
C SER A 339 1.09 22.18 25.92
N MET A 340 1.36 20.87 25.86
CA MET A 340 0.46 19.83 26.35
C MET A 340 1.22 18.66 26.94
N GLY A 341 0.64 18.06 27.99
CA GLY A 341 1.17 16.86 28.64
C GLY A 341 0.11 16.22 29.55
N TYR A 342 0.36 14.98 29.95
CA TYR A 342 -0.46 14.23 30.89
C TYR A 342 0.40 13.78 32.07
N GLY A 343 0.07 14.30 33.26
CA GLY A 343 0.88 14.07 34.45
C GLY A 343 2.31 14.62 34.29
N GLU A 344 3.32 13.76 34.43
CA GLU A 344 4.73 14.14 34.24
C GLU A 344 5.20 14.06 32.79
N ARG A 345 4.44 13.44 31.89
CA ARG A 345 4.80 13.27 30.48
C ARG A 345 4.35 14.49 29.67
N ILE A 346 5.32 15.28 29.20
CA ILE A 346 5.07 16.36 28.24
C ILE A 346 5.03 15.73 26.84
N LEU A 347 3.99 16.04 26.06
CA LEU A 347 3.83 15.59 24.67
C LEU A 347 4.56 16.55 23.71
N PHE A 348 4.32 17.84 23.87
CA PHE A 348 4.98 18.91 23.11
C PHE A 348 4.97 20.22 23.91
N LYS A 349 5.94 21.06 23.61
CA LYS A 349 6.16 22.33 24.33
C LYS A 349 6.40 23.47 23.35
N ASP A 350 5.83 24.65 23.69
CA ASP A 350 6.02 25.92 22.97
C ASP A 350 5.80 25.82 21.44
N LEU A 351 4.77 25.05 21.05
CA LEU A 351 4.47 24.76 19.65
C LEU A 351 3.86 25.99 18.97
N ASN A 352 4.47 26.40 17.87
CA ASN A 352 4.03 27.51 17.04
C ASN A 352 3.74 27.03 15.62
N LEU A 353 2.60 27.43 15.05
CA LEU A 353 2.19 27.02 13.71
C LEU A 353 1.29 28.08 13.07
N ASP A 354 1.52 28.34 11.78
CA ASP A 354 0.65 29.15 10.93
C ASP A 354 0.18 28.33 9.73
N ILE A 355 -1.15 28.33 9.51
CA ILE A 355 -1.77 27.71 8.32
C ILE A 355 -2.53 28.79 7.56
N TYR A 356 -2.26 28.86 6.25
CA TYR A 356 -2.84 29.84 5.35
C TYR A 356 -3.94 29.24 4.47
N ARG A 357 -4.76 30.11 3.89
CA ARG A 357 -5.88 29.71 3.03
C ARG A 357 -5.39 28.91 1.81
N GLY A 358 -6.04 27.78 1.58
CA GLY A 358 -5.78 26.92 0.45
C GLY A 358 -4.57 25.99 0.60
N GLU A 359 -3.84 26.09 1.73
CA GLU A 359 -2.78 25.13 2.03
C GLU A 359 -3.36 23.75 2.35
N LYS A 360 -2.70 22.71 1.85
CA LYS A 360 -2.97 21.31 2.20
C LYS A 360 -1.79 20.77 2.99
N VAL A 361 -1.95 20.74 4.29
CA VAL A 361 -0.89 20.50 5.26
C VAL A 361 -1.06 19.14 5.91
N ALA A 362 0.01 18.36 6.00
CA ALA A 362 0.03 17.12 6.77
C ALA A 362 0.85 17.27 8.05
N LEU A 363 0.37 16.68 9.14
CA LEU A 363 1.11 16.50 10.38
C LEU A 363 1.53 15.05 10.52
N ILE A 364 2.83 14.78 10.49
CA ILE A 364 3.43 13.47 10.68
C ILE A 364 4.29 13.43 11.95
N GLY A 365 4.59 12.25 12.44
CA GLY A 365 5.42 12.02 13.63
C GLY A 365 5.15 10.67 14.26
N ALA A 366 5.94 10.26 15.23
CA ALA A 366 5.82 8.99 15.92
C ALA A 366 4.44 8.78 16.56
N ASN A 367 4.05 7.53 16.75
CA ASN A 367 2.81 7.22 17.45
C ASN A 367 2.91 7.64 18.93
N GLY A 368 1.82 8.21 19.46
CA GLY A 368 1.76 8.67 20.85
C GLY A 368 2.45 10.02 21.13
N ILE A 369 2.98 10.72 20.11
CA ILE A 369 3.61 12.03 20.28
C ILE A 369 2.60 13.19 20.49
N GLY A 370 1.31 12.92 20.31
CA GLY A 370 0.26 13.90 20.56
C GLY A 370 -0.40 14.51 19.32
N LYS A 371 -0.26 13.93 18.12
CA LYS A 371 -0.89 14.44 16.88
C LYS A 371 -2.39 14.62 17.02
N SER A 372 -3.14 13.57 17.37
CA SER A 372 -4.61 13.66 17.57
C SER A 372 -4.99 14.51 18.78
N THR A 373 -4.11 14.61 19.79
CA THR A 373 -4.32 15.53 20.92
C THR A 373 -4.27 16.98 20.45
N LEU A 374 -3.35 17.33 19.55
CA LEU A 374 -3.29 18.67 18.94
C LEU A 374 -4.59 19.00 18.20
N PHE A 375 -5.16 18.07 17.43
CA PHE A 375 -6.44 18.28 16.75
C PHE A 375 -7.59 18.50 17.74
N LYS A 376 -7.64 17.72 18.85
CA LYS A 376 -8.64 17.92 19.92
C LYS A 376 -8.48 19.27 20.62
N ILE A 377 -7.24 19.76 20.76
CA ILE A 377 -6.96 21.10 21.29
C ILE A 377 -7.49 22.17 20.32
N ILE A 378 -7.23 22.03 19.02
CA ILE A 378 -7.73 22.96 17.97
C ILE A 378 -9.27 22.97 17.96
N MET A 379 -9.92 21.82 18.17
CA MET A 379 -11.39 21.72 18.28
C MET A 379 -11.94 22.18 19.63
N ASN A 380 -11.08 22.62 20.55
CA ASN A 380 -11.44 23.01 21.91
C ASN A 380 -12.12 21.90 22.75
N GLU A 381 -11.83 20.63 22.39
CA GLU A 381 -12.27 19.46 23.17
C GLU A 381 -11.37 19.22 24.39
N ILE A 382 -10.11 19.64 24.31
CA ILE A 382 -9.11 19.54 25.37
C ILE A 382 -8.45 20.91 25.55
N THR A 383 -8.30 21.36 26.78
CA THR A 383 -7.60 22.60 27.10
C THR A 383 -6.08 22.35 27.17
N PRO A 384 -5.23 23.09 26.45
CA PRO A 384 -3.80 23.00 26.57
C PRO A 384 -3.31 23.49 27.95
N LEU A 385 -2.07 23.12 28.32
CA LEU A 385 -1.43 23.59 29.55
C LEU A 385 -1.06 25.10 29.44
N SER A 386 -0.65 25.53 28.25
CA SER A 386 -0.35 26.94 27.94
C SER A 386 -0.52 27.21 26.46
N GLY A 387 -0.56 28.49 26.09
CA GLY A 387 -0.63 29.00 24.73
C GLY A 387 -2.06 29.32 24.28
N ASP A 388 -2.13 29.93 23.09
CA ASP A 388 -3.38 30.45 22.51
C ASP A 388 -3.60 29.91 21.08
N ILE A 389 -4.89 29.67 20.77
CA ILE A 389 -5.35 29.27 19.43
C ILE A 389 -6.19 30.42 18.87
N LYS A 390 -5.87 30.82 17.64
CA LYS A 390 -6.61 31.85 16.94
C LYS A 390 -7.02 31.38 15.56
N PHE A 391 -8.32 31.39 15.29
CA PHE A 391 -8.87 31.21 13.95
C PHE A 391 -8.96 32.57 13.24
N GLY A 392 -8.71 32.55 11.95
CA GLY A 392 -8.87 33.70 11.08
C GLY A 392 -10.33 34.11 10.87
N THR A 393 -10.53 35.19 10.11
CA THR A 393 -11.89 35.66 9.79
C THR A 393 -12.62 34.68 8.88
N ASN A 394 -13.92 34.47 9.18
CA ASN A 394 -14.80 33.57 8.42
C ASN A 394 -14.29 32.13 8.30
N VAL A 395 -13.48 31.64 9.23
CA VAL A 395 -13.05 30.24 9.27
C VAL A 395 -14.18 29.41 9.86
N ASN A 396 -14.60 28.41 9.09
CA ASN A 396 -15.54 27.37 9.48
C ASN A 396 -14.84 26.02 9.44
N VAL A 397 -14.68 25.38 10.61
CA VAL A 397 -13.91 24.15 10.78
C VAL A 397 -14.84 22.96 10.78
N SER A 398 -14.43 21.88 10.10
CA SER A 398 -15.07 20.57 10.25
C SER A 398 -14.00 19.52 10.54
N TYR A 399 -14.30 18.60 11.44
CA TYR A 399 -13.35 17.59 11.92
C TYR A 399 -13.83 16.18 11.61
N PHE A 400 -12.97 15.42 10.97
CA PHE A 400 -13.16 13.99 10.74
C PHE A 400 -12.49 13.20 11.86
N HIS A 401 -13.32 12.63 12.75
CA HIS A 401 -12.86 11.77 13.82
C HIS A 401 -12.59 10.35 13.34
N GLN A 402 -11.51 9.76 13.79
CA GLN A 402 -11.16 8.36 13.49
C GLN A 402 -12.29 7.37 13.86
N GLU A 403 -13.07 7.64 14.94
CA GLU A 403 -14.16 6.78 15.42
C GLU A 403 -15.53 7.05 14.76
N GLN A 404 -15.65 7.96 13.79
CA GLN A 404 -16.87 8.25 13.01
C GLN A 404 -18.14 8.45 13.86
N LYS A 405 -18.02 9.03 15.05
CA LYS A 405 -19.13 9.25 16.00
C LYS A 405 -20.22 10.22 15.51
N THR A 406 -20.03 10.86 14.35
CA THR A 406 -20.90 11.92 13.85
C THR A 406 -22.08 11.43 13.00
N LEU A 407 -22.16 10.14 12.69
CA LEU A 407 -23.21 9.55 11.87
C LEU A 407 -24.37 9.03 12.72
N ASN A 408 -25.61 9.32 12.29
CA ASN A 408 -26.80 8.72 12.89
C ASN A 408 -27.03 7.31 12.34
N LEU A 409 -26.87 6.30 13.18
CA LEU A 409 -26.94 4.89 12.81
C LEU A 409 -28.32 4.45 12.31
N ASP A 410 -29.38 5.17 12.66
CA ASP A 410 -30.77 4.83 12.28
C ASP A 410 -31.16 5.38 10.90
N ASN A 411 -30.45 6.39 10.39
CA ASN A 411 -30.70 7.00 9.10
C ASN A 411 -30.27 6.07 7.94
N THR A 412 -30.90 6.29 6.78
CA THR A 412 -30.35 5.75 5.52
C THR A 412 -29.19 6.63 5.04
N ILE A 413 -28.36 6.11 4.15
CA ILE A 413 -27.21 6.86 3.60
C ILE A 413 -27.68 8.19 2.98
N ILE A 414 -28.73 8.15 2.18
CA ILE A 414 -29.24 9.34 1.50
C ILE A 414 -29.85 10.34 2.48
N ASP A 415 -30.58 9.88 3.49
CA ASP A 415 -31.22 10.75 4.47
C ASP A 415 -30.16 11.45 5.34
N GLU A 416 -29.11 10.73 5.75
CA GLU A 416 -28.01 11.27 6.54
C GLU A 416 -27.30 12.44 5.85
N ILE A 417 -27.11 12.36 4.53
CA ILE A 417 -26.48 13.45 3.77
C ILE A 417 -27.50 14.57 3.50
N TRP A 418 -28.76 14.21 3.27
CA TRP A 418 -29.80 15.18 2.92
C TRP A 418 -30.21 16.07 4.10
N GLU A 419 -30.19 15.56 5.34
CA GLU A 419 -30.54 16.34 6.53
C GLU A 419 -29.78 17.65 6.62
N ASP A 420 -28.50 17.64 6.32
CA ASP A 420 -27.62 18.81 6.37
C ASP A 420 -27.60 19.61 5.04
N ASN A 421 -28.12 19.03 3.94
CA ASN A 421 -28.00 19.59 2.59
C ASN A 421 -29.36 19.64 1.86
N LYS A 422 -30.39 20.19 2.51
CA LYS A 422 -31.78 20.24 1.99
C LYS A 422 -31.95 21.02 0.68
N GLN A 423 -30.97 21.83 0.31
CA GLN A 423 -30.94 22.56 -0.97
C GLN A 423 -30.55 21.68 -2.17
N LEU A 424 -29.95 20.52 -1.93
CA LEU A 424 -29.54 19.61 -2.99
C LEU A 424 -30.73 18.78 -3.48
N THR A 425 -30.81 18.58 -4.80
CA THR A 425 -31.79 17.67 -5.38
C THR A 425 -31.40 16.20 -5.15
N GLN A 426 -32.38 15.30 -5.08
CA GLN A 426 -32.10 13.85 -4.96
C GLN A 426 -31.19 13.32 -6.09
N THR A 427 -31.32 13.86 -7.30
CA THR A 427 -30.47 13.47 -8.42
C THR A 427 -29.02 13.88 -8.18
N SER A 428 -28.79 15.09 -7.68
CA SER A 428 -27.45 15.57 -7.34
C SER A 428 -26.83 14.72 -6.23
N LEU A 429 -27.60 14.44 -5.17
CA LEU A 429 -27.15 13.57 -4.07
C LEU A 429 -26.77 12.16 -4.53
N ARG A 430 -27.61 11.54 -5.37
CA ARG A 430 -27.31 10.22 -5.94
C ARG A 430 -26.06 10.24 -6.83
N THR A 431 -25.83 11.33 -7.56
CA THR A 431 -24.62 11.49 -8.36
C THR A 431 -23.38 11.57 -7.46
N MET A 432 -23.45 12.32 -6.37
CA MET A 432 -22.37 12.44 -5.39
C MET A 432 -22.13 11.13 -4.64
N LEU A 433 -23.20 10.45 -4.20
CA LEU A 433 -23.11 9.12 -3.59
C LEU A 433 -22.51 8.09 -4.56
N GLY A 434 -22.89 8.15 -5.86
CA GLY A 434 -22.32 7.30 -6.90
C GLY A 434 -20.81 7.52 -7.09
N ALA A 435 -20.31 8.75 -6.97
CA ALA A 435 -18.88 9.05 -6.97
C ALA A 435 -18.16 8.44 -5.77
N PHE A 436 -18.86 8.30 -4.62
CA PHE A 436 -18.37 7.60 -3.43
C PHE A 436 -18.72 6.11 -3.40
N LEU A 437 -19.00 5.51 -4.57
CA LEU A 437 -19.25 4.09 -4.78
C LEU A 437 -20.54 3.56 -4.08
N PHE A 438 -21.57 4.40 -3.93
CA PHE A 438 -22.91 3.97 -3.50
C PHE A 438 -23.87 4.07 -4.66
N GLU A 439 -24.31 2.95 -5.20
CA GLU A 439 -25.15 2.88 -6.41
C GLU A 439 -26.53 2.26 -6.17
N GLY A 440 -27.47 2.62 -7.03
CA GLY A 440 -28.79 2.01 -7.08
C GLY A 440 -29.53 2.02 -5.74
N GLU A 441 -29.89 0.85 -5.23
CA GLU A 441 -30.62 0.66 -3.97
C GLU A 441 -29.72 0.77 -2.72
N GLU A 442 -28.40 0.78 -2.89
CA GLU A 442 -27.47 0.88 -1.76
C GLU A 442 -27.61 2.17 -0.98
N VAL A 443 -27.98 3.25 -1.64
CA VAL A 443 -28.19 4.57 -1.01
C VAL A 443 -29.29 4.55 0.07
N PHE A 444 -30.16 3.53 0.07
CA PHE A 444 -31.22 3.33 1.05
C PHE A 444 -30.85 2.38 2.19
N LYS A 445 -29.63 1.80 2.19
CA LYS A 445 -29.13 1.00 3.32
C LYS A 445 -29.03 1.89 4.57
N LYS A 446 -29.35 1.31 5.74
CA LYS A 446 -29.13 1.98 7.02
C LYS A 446 -27.64 2.04 7.34
N ILE A 447 -27.21 3.16 7.94
CA ILE A 447 -25.82 3.38 8.37
C ILE A 447 -25.34 2.29 9.35
N SER A 448 -26.25 1.79 10.21
CA SER A 448 -25.95 0.70 11.15
C SER A 448 -25.51 -0.60 10.45
N THR A 449 -25.94 -0.84 9.21
CA THR A 449 -25.61 -2.08 8.46
C THR A 449 -24.35 -1.99 7.63
N LEU A 450 -23.74 -0.79 7.57
CA LEU A 450 -22.56 -0.54 6.77
C LEU A 450 -21.29 -1.07 7.44
N SER A 451 -20.33 -1.50 6.62
CA SER A 451 -18.97 -1.77 7.06
C SER A 451 -18.26 -0.49 7.53
N GLY A 452 -17.14 -0.63 8.24
CA GLY A 452 -16.35 0.52 8.69
C GLY A 452 -15.90 1.43 7.53
N GLY A 453 -15.46 0.84 6.43
CA GLY A 453 -15.05 1.59 5.23
C GLY A 453 -16.21 2.31 4.53
N GLU A 454 -17.39 1.67 4.44
CA GLU A 454 -18.59 2.31 3.88
C GLU A 454 -19.04 3.49 4.75
N ARG A 455 -19.04 3.33 6.08
CA ARG A 455 -19.33 4.44 7.01
C ARG A 455 -18.34 5.58 6.87
N ALA A 456 -17.05 5.30 6.73
CA ALA A 456 -16.03 6.31 6.50
C ALA A 456 -16.29 7.11 5.21
N ARG A 457 -16.67 6.46 4.10
CA ARG A 457 -17.03 7.13 2.84
C ARG A 457 -18.22 8.06 3.01
N VAL A 458 -19.27 7.63 3.74
CA VAL A 458 -20.44 8.50 4.05
C VAL A 458 -20.01 9.70 4.90
N ALA A 459 -19.20 9.47 5.95
CA ALA A 459 -18.73 10.53 6.84
C ALA A 459 -17.87 11.56 6.09
N ILE A 460 -17.00 11.12 5.20
CA ILE A 460 -16.17 12.00 4.37
C ILE A 460 -17.02 12.80 3.39
N LEU A 461 -17.98 12.16 2.72
CA LEU A 461 -18.91 12.88 1.84
C LEU A 461 -19.69 13.94 2.61
N LYS A 462 -20.21 13.61 3.80
CA LYS A 462 -20.90 14.55 4.69
C LYS A 462 -20.00 15.72 5.07
N LEU A 463 -18.73 15.44 5.41
CA LEU A 463 -17.74 16.45 5.75
C LEU A 463 -17.44 17.39 4.58
N ILE A 464 -17.22 16.85 3.38
CA ILE A 464 -16.91 17.65 2.19
C ILE A 464 -18.11 18.52 1.77
N LEU A 465 -19.34 18.01 1.96
CA LEU A 465 -20.58 18.76 1.70
C LEU A 465 -20.94 19.76 2.81
N SER A 466 -20.24 19.72 3.94
CA SER A 466 -20.37 20.74 4.95
C SER A 466 -19.87 22.09 4.42
N ASN A 467 -20.38 23.19 4.98
CA ASN A 467 -19.95 24.53 4.60
C ASN A 467 -18.57 24.91 5.19
N ALA A 468 -17.75 23.93 5.55
CA ALA A 468 -16.43 24.15 6.12
C ALA A 468 -15.46 24.65 5.04
N ASN A 469 -14.51 25.49 5.44
CA ASN A 469 -13.40 25.94 4.61
C ASN A 469 -12.04 25.57 5.22
N LEU A 470 -12.05 24.96 6.42
CA LEU A 470 -10.92 24.26 7.03
C LEU A 470 -11.36 22.84 7.40
N LEU A 471 -10.75 21.84 6.77
CA LEU A 471 -10.96 20.44 7.09
C LEU A 471 -9.82 19.92 7.96
N LEU A 472 -10.15 19.40 9.14
CA LEU A 472 -9.24 18.65 9.99
C LEU A 472 -9.51 17.16 9.79
N LEU A 473 -8.51 16.39 9.33
CA LEU A 473 -8.67 14.98 8.99
C LEU A 473 -7.70 14.13 9.82
N ASP A 474 -8.22 13.31 10.74
CA ASP A 474 -7.42 12.41 11.56
C ASP A 474 -7.49 10.99 11.00
N GLU A 475 -6.41 10.55 10.34
CA GLU A 475 -6.25 9.26 9.68
C GLU A 475 -7.44 8.91 8.73
N PRO A 476 -7.75 9.76 7.73
CA PRO A 476 -8.94 9.58 6.90
C PRO A 476 -8.87 8.35 5.97
N THR A 477 -7.68 7.81 5.74
CA THR A 477 -7.44 6.65 4.87
C THR A 477 -7.52 5.31 5.59
N ASN A 478 -7.61 5.31 6.94
CA ASN A 478 -7.68 4.08 7.73
C ASN A 478 -8.96 3.29 7.43
N HIS A 479 -8.82 1.96 7.31
CA HIS A 479 -9.90 1.02 7.01
C HIS A 479 -10.57 1.19 5.65
N LEU A 480 -10.10 2.12 4.79
CA LEU A 480 -10.56 2.24 3.42
C LEU A 480 -9.84 1.22 2.52
N ASP A 481 -10.59 0.59 1.62
CA ASP A 481 -10.00 -0.16 0.53
C ASP A 481 -9.39 0.78 -0.53
N ILE A 482 -8.63 0.21 -1.44
CA ILE A 482 -7.86 0.98 -2.43
C ILE A 482 -8.77 1.88 -3.28
N ASP A 483 -9.92 1.36 -3.72
CA ASP A 483 -10.88 2.13 -4.54
C ASP A 483 -11.46 3.31 -3.76
N SER A 484 -11.78 3.10 -2.47
CA SER A 484 -12.29 4.16 -1.60
C SER A 484 -11.23 5.24 -1.31
N LYS A 485 -9.95 4.83 -1.16
CA LYS A 485 -8.83 5.77 -1.02
C LYS A 485 -8.67 6.63 -2.26
N GLU A 486 -8.75 6.06 -3.47
CA GLU A 486 -8.68 6.82 -4.73
C GLU A 486 -9.77 7.87 -4.84
N VAL A 487 -11.02 7.51 -4.47
CA VAL A 487 -12.14 8.46 -4.47
C VAL A 487 -11.90 9.60 -3.49
N LEU A 488 -11.41 9.28 -2.28
CA LEU A 488 -11.07 10.28 -1.26
C LEU A 488 -9.97 11.24 -1.75
N GLU A 489 -8.90 10.70 -2.30
CA GLU A 489 -7.76 11.46 -2.84
C GLU A 489 -8.20 12.41 -3.96
N GLU A 490 -9.03 11.92 -4.89
CA GLU A 490 -9.57 12.73 -5.99
C GLU A 490 -10.47 13.87 -5.45
N ALA A 491 -11.33 13.57 -4.48
CA ALA A 491 -12.20 14.55 -3.85
C ALA A 491 -11.40 15.63 -3.09
N LEU A 492 -10.43 15.23 -2.25
CA LEU A 492 -9.61 16.16 -1.48
C LEU A 492 -8.61 16.94 -2.33
N SER A 493 -8.10 16.34 -3.42
CA SER A 493 -7.23 17.04 -4.37
C SER A 493 -7.98 18.15 -5.12
N SER A 494 -9.26 17.93 -5.44
CA SER A 494 -10.12 18.95 -6.09
C SER A 494 -10.70 19.98 -5.11
N TYR A 495 -10.62 19.74 -3.81
CA TYR A 495 -11.12 20.68 -2.80
C TYR A 495 -10.28 21.95 -2.73
N THR A 496 -10.93 23.12 -2.85
CA THR A 496 -10.26 24.43 -2.91
C THR A 496 -10.09 25.11 -1.54
N GLY A 497 -10.62 24.52 -0.47
CA GLY A 497 -10.41 25.00 0.90
C GLY A 497 -9.08 24.56 1.49
N THR A 498 -8.88 24.86 2.76
CA THR A 498 -7.69 24.49 3.53
C THR A 498 -7.87 23.10 4.14
N ILE A 499 -6.82 22.28 4.06
CA ILE A 499 -6.80 20.93 4.65
C ILE A 499 -5.66 20.87 5.67
N PHE A 500 -5.95 20.37 6.87
CA PHE A 500 -4.93 19.97 7.83
C PHE A 500 -5.18 18.52 8.23
N THR A 501 -4.27 17.62 7.87
CA THR A 501 -4.47 16.19 8.00
C THR A 501 -3.36 15.51 8.79
N ILE A 502 -3.72 14.47 9.54
CA ILE A 502 -2.81 13.48 10.09
C ILE A 502 -2.99 12.23 9.23
N SER A 503 -1.93 11.72 8.64
CA SER A 503 -1.97 10.44 7.91
C SER A 503 -0.60 9.78 7.87
N HIS A 504 -0.60 8.45 7.84
CA HIS A 504 0.57 7.61 7.60
C HIS A 504 0.56 7.01 6.18
N ASP A 505 -0.48 7.28 5.38
CA ASP A 505 -0.60 6.82 4.01
C ASP A 505 0.26 7.71 3.07
N ARG A 506 1.41 7.18 2.68
CA ARG A 506 2.40 7.92 1.85
C ARG A 506 1.85 8.31 0.49
N TYR A 507 1.00 7.48 -0.11
CA TYR A 507 0.39 7.77 -1.40
C TYR A 507 -0.59 8.94 -1.30
N PHE A 508 -1.44 8.93 -0.26
CA PHE A 508 -2.34 10.02 0.07
C PHE A 508 -1.56 11.33 0.31
N LEU A 509 -0.49 11.28 1.12
CA LEU A 509 0.35 12.43 1.41
C LEU A 509 1.01 13.01 0.15
N ASN A 510 1.44 12.16 -0.78
CA ASN A 510 2.04 12.62 -2.04
C ASN A 510 1.04 13.22 -3.01
N THR A 511 -0.22 12.75 -2.98
CA THR A 511 -1.25 13.15 -3.96
C THR A 511 -2.01 14.41 -3.52
N VAL A 512 -2.25 14.55 -2.20
CA VAL A 512 -3.15 15.59 -1.67
C VAL A 512 -2.39 16.75 -1.03
N VAL A 513 -1.19 16.51 -0.46
CA VAL A 513 -0.52 17.43 0.46
C VAL A 513 0.56 18.24 -0.24
N ASP A 514 0.61 19.53 0.06
CA ASP A 514 1.60 20.48 -0.47
C ASP A 514 2.69 20.85 0.56
N LYS A 515 2.43 20.61 1.86
CA LYS A 515 3.30 20.99 2.99
C LYS A 515 3.26 19.92 4.07
N VAL A 516 4.43 19.47 4.50
CA VAL A 516 4.57 18.45 5.56
C VAL A 516 5.14 19.10 6.82
N LEU A 517 4.47 18.85 7.95
CA LEU A 517 4.90 19.24 9.29
C LEU A 517 5.32 17.98 10.04
N VAL A 518 6.52 17.96 10.55
CA VAL A 518 7.01 16.86 11.40
C VAL A 518 6.95 17.31 12.85
N LEU A 519 6.15 16.61 13.64
CA LEU A 519 6.08 16.81 15.09
C LEU A 519 7.06 15.86 15.77
N ASP A 520 8.02 16.41 16.49
CA ASP A 520 8.96 15.70 17.33
C ASP A 520 9.03 16.29 18.75
N GLU A 521 9.92 15.80 19.60
CA GLU A 521 10.10 16.28 20.98
C GLU A 521 10.58 17.74 21.03
N ASN A 522 11.17 18.25 19.96
CA ASN A 522 11.71 19.61 19.86
C ASN A 522 10.69 20.61 19.27
N GLY A 523 9.51 20.15 18.84
CA GLY A 523 8.46 20.97 18.28
C GLY A 523 8.04 20.57 16.87
N ILE A 524 7.74 21.55 16.01
CA ILE A 524 7.34 21.33 14.62
C ILE A 524 8.43 21.79 13.67
N THR A 525 8.82 20.90 12.77
CA THR A 525 9.68 21.23 11.62
C THR A 525 8.87 21.24 10.33
N GLU A 526 8.97 22.32 9.55
CA GLU A 526 8.21 22.48 8.30
C GLU A 526 9.02 22.08 7.07
N TYR A 527 8.38 21.34 6.16
CA TYR A 527 8.89 20.98 4.83
C TYR A 527 7.91 21.45 3.75
N LEU A 528 8.36 22.40 2.92
CA LEU A 528 7.55 22.97 1.83
C LEU A 528 7.57 22.04 0.61
N GLY A 529 6.76 21.00 0.64
CA GLY A 529 6.64 19.97 -0.37
C GLY A 529 5.83 18.78 0.11
N ASN A 530 5.65 17.79 -0.76
CA ASN A 530 4.95 16.56 -0.45
C ASN A 530 5.81 15.59 0.39
N TYR A 531 5.30 14.39 0.64
CA TYR A 531 6.00 13.39 1.45
C TYR A 531 7.34 12.93 0.85
N ASP A 532 7.44 12.78 -0.48
CA ASP A 532 8.68 12.39 -1.15
C ASP A 532 9.77 13.45 -0.97
N TYR A 533 9.40 14.74 -1.06
CA TYR A 533 10.31 15.84 -0.77
C TYR A 533 10.83 15.81 0.68
N TYR A 534 9.95 15.52 1.65
CA TYR A 534 10.33 15.36 3.04
C TYR A 534 11.35 14.22 3.21
N ILE A 535 11.09 13.04 2.62
CA ILE A 535 11.98 11.88 2.70
C ILE A 535 13.35 12.18 2.09
N GLU A 536 13.37 12.85 0.94
CA GLU A 536 14.63 13.26 0.30
C GLU A 536 15.44 14.18 1.22
N LYS A 537 14.79 15.17 1.83
CA LYS A 537 15.43 16.09 2.78
C LYS A 537 15.90 15.39 4.05
N LYS A 538 15.10 14.49 4.62
CA LYS A 538 15.47 13.69 5.79
C LYS A 538 16.75 12.87 5.51
N LYS A 539 16.84 12.24 4.34
CA LYS A 539 18.05 11.50 3.92
C LYS A 539 19.26 12.41 3.78
N GLN A 540 19.11 13.57 3.16
CA GLN A 540 20.21 14.55 3.02
C GLN A 540 20.74 15.00 4.38
N VAL A 541 19.86 15.27 5.36
CA VAL A 541 20.25 15.66 6.72
C VAL A 541 20.93 14.50 7.45
N GLN A 542 20.44 13.28 7.32
CA GLN A 542 21.07 12.09 7.91
C GLN A 542 22.45 11.81 7.32
N GLU A 543 22.62 11.96 6.01
CA GLU A 543 23.92 11.84 5.35
C GLU A 543 24.90 12.92 5.82
N MET A 544 24.44 14.15 6.04
CA MET A 544 25.26 15.23 6.60
C MET A 544 25.67 14.96 8.05
N ASN A 545 24.74 14.49 8.90
CA ASN A 545 25.03 14.16 10.30
C ASN A 545 25.94 12.93 10.44
N THR A 546 25.82 11.94 9.55
CA THR A 546 26.74 10.78 9.51
C THR A 546 28.15 11.21 9.08
N VAL A 547 28.27 12.26 8.29
CA VAL A 547 29.58 12.85 7.91
C VAL A 547 30.23 13.57 9.08
N GLU A 548 29.48 14.20 9.98
CA GLU A 548 30.01 14.85 11.18
C GLU A 548 30.53 13.86 12.24
N VAL A 549 29.96 12.66 12.31
CA VAL A 549 30.41 11.59 13.24
C VAL A 549 31.66 10.84 12.72
N ILE A 550 32.04 11.00 11.46
CA ILE A 550 33.26 10.41 10.87
C ILE A 550 34.43 11.43 10.80
N GLU A 551 34.39 12.52 11.54
CA GLU A 551 35.52 13.44 11.65
C GLU A 551 36.64 12.92 12.55
N GLU A 552 37.33 11.85 12.12
CA GLU A 552 38.76 11.61 12.34
C GLU A 552 39.50 11.18 11.06
N LYS A 553 38.95 11.41 9.87
CA LYS A 553 39.74 11.31 8.64
C LYS A 553 40.33 12.68 8.29
N THR A 554 41.65 12.72 8.12
CA THR A 554 42.40 13.93 7.77
C THR A 554 41.77 14.68 6.61
N LYS A 555 41.64 16.01 6.72
CA LYS A 555 41.05 16.94 5.70
C LYS A 555 41.57 16.74 4.27
N THR A 556 42.73 16.11 4.11
CA THR A 556 43.34 15.78 2.81
C THR A 556 42.67 14.60 2.11
N GLN A 557 42.29 13.56 2.85
CA GLN A 557 41.59 12.37 2.30
C GLN A 557 40.16 12.69 1.88
N LEU A 558 39.45 13.52 2.66
CA LEU A 558 38.10 13.99 2.30
C LEU A 558 38.08 14.87 1.03
N LYS A 559 39.17 15.63 0.80
CA LYS A 559 39.27 16.47 -0.41
C LYS A 559 39.54 15.65 -1.67
N GLU A 560 40.25 14.53 -1.52
CA GLU A 560 40.49 13.57 -2.61
C GLU A 560 39.25 12.75 -2.96
N GLU A 561 38.48 12.29 -1.96
CA GLU A 561 37.22 11.56 -2.17
C GLU A 561 36.18 12.46 -2.84
N ARG A 562 35.96 13.69 -2.37
CA ARG A 562 35.05 14.66 -3.00
C ARG A 562 35.47 15.03 -4.43
N ARG A 563 36.78 15.03 -4.73
CA ARG A 563 37.26 15.25 -6.10
C ARG A 563 36.96 14.06 -6.99
N LYS A 564 37.13 12.82 -6.51
CA LYS A 564 36.78 11.60 -7.26
C LYS A 564 35.28 11.46 -7.49
N GLU A 565 34.47 11.75 -6.48
CA GLU A 565 32.99 11.75 -6.66
C GLU A 565 32.51 12.83 -7.65
N ARG A 566 33.14 14.00 -7.63
CA ARG A 566 32.81 15.07 -8.59
C ARG A 566 33.21 14.69 -10.01
N GLU A 567 34.36 14.07 -10.19
CA GLU A 567 34.84 13.56 -11.48
C GLU A 567 33.94 12.42 -11.99
N GLN A 568 33.47 11.52 -11.11
CA GLN A 568 32.52 10.46 -11.44
C GLN A 568 31.15 11.04 -11.85
N ARG A 569 30.58 11.96 -11.09
CA ARG A 569 29.31 12.62 -11.43
C ARG A 569 29.37 13.43 -12.73
N GLU A 570 30.51 14.05 -13.03
CA GLU A 570 30.72 14.74 -14.32
C GLU A 570 30.86 13.75 -15.48
N ALA A 571 31.49 12.61 -15.26
CA ALA A 571 31.57 11.53 -16.23
C ALA A 571 30.19 10.88 -16.50
N GLU A 572 29.41 10.60 -15.46
CA GLU A 572 28.04 10.09 -15.59
C GLU A 572 27.12 11.06 -16.31
N LYS A 573 27.21 12.36 -15.99
CA LYS A 573 26.45 13.39 -16.71
C LYS A 573 26.84 13.46 -18.19
N LYS A 574 28.13 13.35 -18.52
CA LYS A 574 28.59 13.33 -19.91
C LYS A 574 28.09 12.09 -20.66
N ASN A 575 28.14 10.93 -20.00
CA ASN A 575 27.64 9.69 -20.59
C ASN A 575 26.12 9.73 -20.80
N ARG A 576 25.37 10.30 -19.85
CA ARG A 576 23.91 10.47 -19.97
C ARG A 576 23.53 11.39 -21.13
N VAL A 577 24.26 12.50 -21.31
CA VAL A 577 24.01 13.43 -22.44
C VAL A 577 24.38 12.77 -23.76
N LYS A 578 25.50 12.03 -23.83
CA LYS A 578 25.89 11.27 -25.02
C LYS A 578 24.83 10.25 -25.40
N ARG A 579 24.35 9.48 -24.43
CA ARG A 579 23.31 8.49 -24.62
C ARG A 579 22.02 9.09 -25.18
N GLN A 580 21.55 10.21 -24.62
CA GLN A 580 20.36 10.92 -25.14
C GLN A 580 20.53 11.41 -26.57
N ASN A 581 21.75 11.83 -26.96
CA ASN A 581 22.02 12.26 -28.33
C ASN A 581 22.02 11.08 -29.31
N ILE A 582 22.59 9.94 -28.90
CA ILE A 582 22.59 8.73 -29.71
C ILE A 582 21.17 8.16 -29.84
N GLU A 583 20.35 8.14 -28.79
CA GLU A 583 18.94 7.75 -28.83
C GLU A 583 18.17 8.61 -29.86
N LYS A 584 18.42 9.91 -29.89
CA LYS A 584 17.79 10.79 -30.83
C LYS A 584 18.25 10.54 -32.30
N GLU A 585 19.55 10.23 -32.50
CA GLU A 585 20.06 9.88 -33.82
C GLU A 585 19.54 8.52 -34.31
N ILE A 586 19.28 7.57 -33.38
CA ILE A 586 18.64 6.30 -33.69
C ILE A 586 17.21 6.55 -34.19
N GLU A 587 16.39 7.32 -33.45
CA GLU A 587 15.01 7.66 -33.85
C GLU A 587 14.96 8.36 -35.22
N GLU A 588 15.88 9.32 -35.47
CA GLU A 588 15.94 10.03 -36.77
C GLU A 588 16.37 9.10 -37.91
N THR A 589 17.20 8.11 -37.64
CA THR A 589 17.69 7.16 -38.67
C THR A 589 16.63 6.10 -38.96
N GLU A 590 15.91 5.63 -37.94
CA GLU A 590 14.77 4.71 -38.12
C GLU A 590 13.64 5.34 -38.92
N ALA A 591 13.29 6.61 -38.62
CA ALA A 591 12.28 7.34 -39.38
C ALA A 591 12.66 7.45 -40.88
N LYS A 592 13.96 7.69 -41.19
CA LYS A 592 14.42 7.73 -42.58
C LYS A 592 14.39 6.36 -43.27
N ILE A 593 14.65 5.28 -42.55
CA ILE A 593 14.53 3.91 -43.10
C ILE A 593 13.07 3.63 -43.44
N GLU A 594 12.13 4.02 -42.54
CA GLU A 594 10.70 3.86 -42.79
C GLU A 594 10.20 4.67 -43.99
N GLU A 595 10.72 5.91 -44.18
CA GLU A 595 10.47 6.71 -45.41
C GLU A 595 10.97 5.99 -46.67
N MET A 596 12.16 5.38 -46.64
CA MET A 596 12.69 4.62 -47.77
C MET A 596 11.86 3.37 -48.06
N ASP A 597 11.32 2.70 -47.05
CA ASP A 597 10.42 1.54 -47.22
C ASP A 597 9.09 1.98 -47.89
N VAL A 598 8.54 3.10 -47.46
CA VAL A 598 7.34 3.69 -48.13
C VAL A 598 7.61 4.04 -49.57
N LEU A 599 8.80 4.62 -49.87
CA LEU A 599 9.20 4.95 -51.23
C LEU A 599 9.38 3.72 -52.14
N LEU A 600 9.94 2.63 -51.59
CA LEU A 600 10.08 1.36 -52.30
C LEU A 600 8.73 0.68 -52.62
N CYS A 601 7.66 1.00 -51.89
CA CYS A 601 6.31 0.51 -52.14
C CYS A 601 5.55 1.32 -53.19
N GLN A 602 6.08 2.49 -53.66
CA GLN A 602 5.40 3.31 -54.65
C GLN A 602 5.62 2.75 -56.06
N GLU A 603 4.56 2.75 -56.88
CA GLU A 603 4.53 2.18 -58.22
C GLU A 603 5.56 2.83 -59.18
N GLU A 604 5.85 4.11 -58.99
CA GLU A 604 6.84 4.88 -59.77
C GLU A 604 8.31 4.48 -59.46
N VAL A 605 8.57 3.88 -58.29
CA VAL A 605 9.91 3.49 -57.85
C VAL A 605 10.16 2.00 -58.11
N TYR A 606 9.22 1.12 -57.73
CA TYR A 606 9.43 -0.32 -57.93
C TYR A 606 9.35 -0.75 -59.43
N SER A 607 8.66 0.01 -60.29
CA SER A 607 8.60 -0.24 -61.73
C SER A 607 9.87 0.20 -62.49
N ASN A 608 10.75 0.96 -61.86
CA ASN A 608 11.99 1.47 -62.49
C ASN A 608 13.23 0.85 -61.80
N PRO A 609 13.96 -0.10 -62.49
CA PRO A 609 15.06 -0.83 -61.87
C PRO A 609 16.23 0.06 -61.37
N GLU A 610 16.51 1.20 -62.01
CA GLU A 610 17.56 2.12 -61.59
C GLU A 610 17.18 2.87 -60.32
N LYS A 611 15.96 3.39 -60.23
CA LYS A 611 15.46 4.11 -59.04
C LYS A 611 15.31 3.17 -57.83
N SER A 612 14.80 1.96 -58.07
CA SER A 612 14.67 0.96 -57.00
C SER A 612 16.02 0.55 -56.44
N LYS A 613 17.06 0.43 -57.28
CA LYS A 613 18.42 0.13 -56.86
C LYS A 613 19.05 1.26 -56.05
N ASP A 614 18.84 2.52 -56.45
CA ASP A 614 19.37 3.68 -55.72
C ASP A 614 18.73 3.82 -54.32
N VAL A 615 17.42 3.68 -54.23
CA VAL A 615 16.72 3.71 -52.92
C VAL A 615 17.12 2.56 -52.03
N SER A 616 17.31 1.34 -52.58
CA SER A 616 17.79 0.19 -51.83
C SER A 616 19.23 0.36 -51.32
N LEU A 617 20.10 1.00 -52.09
CA LEU A 617 21.46 1.31 -51.65
C LEU A 617 21.48 2.36 -50.52
N GLN A 618 20.62 3.38 -50.61
CA GLN A 618 20.46 4.39 -49.55
C GLN A 618 19.91 3.75 -48.27
N LYS A 619 18.91 2.87 -48.39
CA LYS A 619 18.39 2.12 -47.24
C LYS A 619 19.48 1.28 -46.58
N ALA A 620 20.24 0.50 -47.34
CA ALA A 620 21.32 -0.33 -46.82
C ALA A 620 22.39 0.47 -46.06
N SER A 621 22.72 1.69 -46.57
CA SER A 621 23.68 2.58 -45.89
C SER A 621 23.12 3.15 -44.57
N LEU A 622 21.79 3.37 -44.48
CA LEU A 622 21.13 3.82 -43.27
C LEU A 622 21.01 2.68 -42.21
N GLU A 623 20.77 1.45 -42.68
CA GLU A 623 20.76 0.26 -41.82
C GLU A 623 22.14 -0.02 -41.20
N GLU A 624 23.23 0.14 -42.01
CA GLU A 624 24.60 0.02 -41.50
C GLU A 624 24.93 1.12 -40.48
N LYS A 625 24.48 2.36 -40.71
CA LYS A 625 24.60 3.45 -39.76
C LYS A 625 23.81 3.19 -38.47
N LEU A 626 22.60 2.65 -38.57
CA LEU A 626 21.76 2.31 -37.45
C LEU A 626 22.42 1.22 -36.58
N SER A 627 23.00 0.20 -37.20
CA SER A 627 23.73 -0.86 -36.48
C SER A 627 24.92 -0.29 -35.69
N ALA A 628 25.70 0.63 -36.30
CA ALA A 628 26.81 1.29 -35.62
C ALA A 628 26.35 2.17 -34.44
N LEU A 629 25.21 2.86 -34.56
CA LEU A 629 24.62 3.65 -33.47
C LEU A 629 24.15 2.77 -32.32
N TYR A 630 23.59 1.59 -32.58
CA TYR A 630 23.22 0.61 -31.53
C TYR A 630 24.44 0.06 -30.80
N GLU A 631 25.53 -0.27 -31.52
CA GLU A 631 26.80 -0.70 -30.90
C GLU A 631 27.39 0.38 -29.99
N GLU A 632 27.34 1.66 -30.43
CA GLU A 632 27.79 2.79 -29.61
C GLU A 632 26.89 2.99 -28.39
N TRP A 633 25.59 2.83 -28.52
CA TRP A 633 24.62 2.92 -27.43
C TRP A 633 24.84 1.81 -26.39
N GLU A 634 25.04 0.55 -26.81
CA GLU A 634 25.38 -0.56 -25.92
C GLU A 634 26.70 -0.34 -25.18
N SER A 635 27.69 0.25 -25.81
CA SER A 635 28.97 0.53 -25.16
C SER A 635 28.87 1.57 -24.03
N LEU A 636 27.77 2.33 -23.95
CA LEU A 636 27.49 3.34 -22.94
C LEU A 636 26.52 2.86 -21.83
N MET A 637 26.07 1.57 -21.91
CA MET A 637 25.33 0.92 -20.83
C MET A 637 26.28 0.40 -19.76
#